data_877e89c11f803f800667680ba1fed474
#
_entry.id   877e89c11f803f800667680ba1fed474
#
_cell.length_a   1.000
_cell.length_b   1.000
_cell.length_c   1.000
_cell.angle_alpha   90.00
_cell.angle_beta   90.00
_cell.angle_gamma   90.00
#
_symmetry.space_group_name_H-M   'P 1'
#
loop_
_entity.id
_entity.type
_entity.pdbx_description
1 polymer ?
#
loop_
_entity_poly.entity_id
_entity_poly.type
_entity_poly.pdbx_seq_one_letter_code
_entity_poly.pdbx_strand_id
1 'polypeptide(L)'
;ERVNKYKNIYLDVITLRDDMLRKDLSRVRPILPPVYTPSTGEMPTFSIHTPLRLGFFGQFRKEKNIIPLLDAFKTAHFKGPVELLVQGATAKPEDSELFDEIARQYADVPGLSFLHANLIGPDWDKALLESDAILMPYGAERYRYHWSAMLYTAIGFYKPVLVSPEINPEVLRDYHVGEILDISSVDTIRNGLEIFVNQMIDKPGVYEDGLVKANDSFRPQRMLETILDIEKSVH
;
A
#
# COMPACT_ATOMS: atom_id res chain seq x y z
N GLU A 1 -14.26 -22.13 -16.23
CA GLU A 1 -14.90 -23.32 -16.82
C GLU A 1 -14.21 -23.78 -18.10
N ARG A 2 -13.78 -22.89 -19.03
CA ARG A 2 -13.12 -23.30 -20.30
C ARG A 2 -11.77 -23.99 -20.07
N VAL A 3 -11.01 -23.56 -19.07
CA VAL A 3 -9.69 -24.11 -18.75
C VAL A 3 -9.76 -25.61 -18.40
N ASN A 4 -10.80 -26.04 -17.70
CA ASN A 4 -10.97 -27.45 -17.31
C ASN A 4 -11.22 -28.40 -18.50
N LYS A 5 -11.52 -27.86 -19.69
CA LYS A 5 -11.69 -28.66 -20.91
C LYS A 5 -10.37 -29.10 -21.54
N TYR A 6 -9.26 -28.48 -21.17
CA TYR A 6 -7.94 -28.73 -21.77
C TYR A 6 -7.01 -29.40 -20.74
N LYS A 7 -6.53 -30.59 -21.10
CA LYS A 7 -5.72 -31.43 -20.19
C LYS A 7 -4.36 -30.80 -19.83
N ASN A 8 -3.80 -29.96 -20.69
CA ASN A 8 -2.43 -29.42 -20.56
C ASN A 8 -2.38 -27.90 -20.35
N ILE A 9 -3.50 -27.27 -19.96
CA ILE A 9 -3.57 -25.83 -19.74
C ILE A 9 -3.87 -25.57 -18.27
N TYR A 10 -3.04 -24.73 -17.63
CA TYR A 10 -3.28 -24.14 -16.33
C TYR A 10 -3.41 -22.63 -16.47
N LEU A 11 -4.24 -22.03 -15.62
CA LEU A 11 -4.39 -20.59 -15.54
C LEU A 11 -3.84 -20.14 -14.18
N ASP A 12 -2.77 -19.39 -14.21
CA ASP A 12 -2.19 -18.78 -13.03
C ASP A 12 -2.80 -17.38 -12.80
N VAL A 13 -3.32 -17.14 -11.63
CA VAL A 13 -4.02 -15.91 -11.28
C VAL A 13 -3.29 -15.24 -10.12
N ILE A 14 -2.85 -14.01 -10.34
CA ILE A 14 -2.20 -13.21 -9.30
C ILE A 14 -3.29 -12.57 -8.44
N THR A 15 -3.66 -13.25 -7.35
CA THR A 15 -4.62 -12.78 -6.38
C THR A 15 -4.35 -13.44 -5.02
N LEU A 16 -4.65 -12.72 -3.95
CA LEU A 16 -4.63 -13.26 -2.58
C LEU A 16 -6.03 -13.47 -2.01
N ARG A 17 -7.06 -13.14 -2.77
CA ARG A 17 -8.43 -13.25 -2.29
C ARG A 17 -9.01 -14.62 -2.61
N ASP A 18 -9.17 -15.43 -1.57
CA ASP A 18 -9.77 -16.78 -1.67
C ASP A 18 -11.21 -16.75 -2.19
N ASP A 19 -11.94 -15.68 -1.87
CA ASP A 19 -13.33 -15.49 -2.29
C ASP A 19 -13.50 -15.19 -3.78
N MET A 20 -12.43 -14.78 -4.47
CA MET A 20 -12.43 -14.51 -5.90
C MET A 20 -12.10 -15.72 -6.75
N LEU A 21 -11.51 -16.77 -6.17
CA LEU A 21 -11.16 -17.99 -6.87
C LEU A 21 -12.21 -19.08 -6.61
N ARG A 22 -12.74 -19.59 -7.68
CA ARG A 22 -13.60 -20.77 -7.60
C ARG A 22 -12.77 -22.00 -7.26
N LYS A 23 -12.98 -22.56 -6.06
CA LYS A 23 -12.24 -23.72 -5.54
C LYS A 23 -12.49 -25.01 -6.34
N ASP A 24 -13.55 -25.05 -7.15
CA ASP A 24 -13.88 -26.17 -8.04
C ASP A 24 -13.06 -26.19 -9.35
N LEU A 25 -12.23 -25.16 -9.60
CA LEU A 25 -11.40 -25.06 -10.78
C LEU A 25 -9.99 -25.62 -10.51
N SER A 26 -9.81 -26.93 -10.61
CA SER A 26 -8.55 -27.62 -10.33
C SER A 26 -7.35 -27.16 -11.18
N ARG A 27 -7.60 -26.45 -12.27
CA ARG A 27 -6.55 -25.92 -13.17
C ARG A 27 -6.37 -24.41 -13.11
N VAL A 28 -6.99 -23.76 -12.12
CA VAL A 28 -6.77 -22.36 -11.80
C VAL A 28 -5.99 -22.31 -10.51
N ARG A 29 -4.85 -21.66 -10.52
CA ARG A 29 -3.91 -21.59 -9.38
C ARG A 29 -3.63 -20.16 -9.00
N PRO A 30 -3.67 -19.82 -7.70
CA PRO A 30 -3.25 -18.51 -7.22
C PRO A 30 -1.73 -18.41 -7.25
N ILE A 31 -1.22 -17.30 -7.74
CA ILE A 31 0.18 -16.90 -7.62
C ILE A 31 0.23 -15.59 -6.84
N LEU A 32 1.11 -15.52 -5.85
CA LEU A 32 1.30 -14.31 -5.07
C LEU A 32 2.01 -13.24 -5.93
N PRO A 33 1.52 -11.98 -5.94
CA PRO A 33 2.19 -10.91 -6.65
C PRO A 33 3.54 -10.60 -6.01
N PRO A 34 4.55 -10.23 -6.81
CA PRO A 34 5.86 -9.90 -6.26
C PRO A 34 5.86 -8.51 -5.62
N VAL A 35 6.72 -8.31 -4.64
CA VAL A 35 7.01 -6.98 -4.10
C VAL A 35 7.86 -6.16 -5.07
N TYR A 36 7.74 -4.84 -4.98
CA TYR A 36 8.64 -3.88 -5.64
C TYR A 36 9.68 -3.43 -4.63
N THR A 37 10.94 -3.63 -4.93
CA THR A 37 12.08 -3.29 -4.07
C THR A 37 12.82 -2.06 -4.59
N PRO A 38 13.60 -1.35 -3.74
CA PRO A 38 14.44 -0.26 -4.20
C PRO A 38 15.35 -0.66 -5.35
N SER A 39 15.48 0.20 -6.36
CA SER A 39 16.34 -0.04 -7.53
C SER A 39 17.83 -0.11 -7.19
N THR A 40 18.23 0.49 -6.08
CA THR A 40 19.60 0.42 -5.54
C THR A 40 19.98 -0.96 -5.00
N GLY A 41 19.00 -1.82 -4.75
CA GLY A 41 19.20 -3.10 -4.07
C GLY A 41 19.52 -3.00 -2.58
N GLU A 42 19.58 -1.78 -2.03
CA GLU A 42 19.77 -1.56 -0.60
C GLU A 42 18.47 -1.84 0.14
N MET A 43 18.55 -2.67 1.18
CA MET A 43 17.40 -2.97 2.02
C MET A 43 17.19 -1.83 3.02
N PRO A 44 15.96 -1.27 3.10
CA PRO A 44 15.66 -0.22 4.06
C PRO A 44 15.80 -0.72 5.49
N THR A 45 16.21 0.17 6.38
CA THR A 45 16.22 -0.10 7.83
C THR A 45 14.87 0.26 8.46
N PHE A 46 14.52 -0.40 9.56
CA PHE A 46 13.30 -0.12 10.35
C PHE A 46 13.47 1.07 11.30
N SER A 47 14.21 2.09 10.91
CA SER A 47 14.34 3.32 11.70
C SER A 47 13.13 4.23 11.46
N ILE A 48 12.64 4.86 12.51
CA ILE A 48 11.60 5.89 12.45
C ILE A 48 12.26 7.26 12.57
N HIS A 49 11.87 8.18 11.68
CA HIS A 49 12.33 9.55 11.75
C HIS A 49 11.68 10.34 12.90
N THR A 50 12.32 11.40 13.30
CA THR A 50 11.72 12.41 14.17
C THR A 50 11.86 13.78 13.47
N PRO A 51 10.76 14.36 12.96
CA PRO A 51 9.36 13.93 12.97
C PRO A 51 9.10 12.60 12.24
N LEU A 52 8.05 11.83 12.67
CA LEU A 52 7.59 10.64 11.98
C LEU A 52 6.97 11.04 10.63
N ARG A 53 7.40 10.39 9.55
CA ARG A 53 7.07 10.77 8.17
C ARG A 53 6.07 9.82 7.54
N LEU A 54 4.87 10.30 7.30
CA LEU A 54 3.83 9.58 6.59
C LEU A 54 3.86 9.95 5.10
N GLY A 55 3.59 8.98 4.23
CA GLY A 55 3.50 9.19 2.80
C GLY A 55 2.16 8.76 2.21
N PHE A 56 1.58 9.60 1.37
CA PHE A 56 0.48 9.27 0.47
C PHE A 56 0.96 9.43 -0.97
N PHE A 57 0.95 8.34 -1.76
CA PHE A 57 1.64 8.31 -3.04
C PHE A 57 0.78 7.81 -4.21
N GLY A 58 1.20 8.20 -5.41
CA GLY A 58 0.76 7.66 -6.68
C GLY A 58 -0.18 8.59 -7.46
N GLN A 59 -0.86 8.02 -8.46
CA GLN A 59 -1.74 8.80 -9.31
C GLN A 59 -2.89 9.42 -8.49
N PHE A 60 -3.09 10.72 -8.63
CA PHE A 60 -4.21 11.44 -8.01
C PHE A 60 -5.53 10.96 -8.59
N ARG A 61 -6.48 10.66 -7.71
CA ARG A 61 -7.85 10.24 -8.04
C ARG A 61 -8.78 10.57 -6.87
N LYS A 62 -9.97 11.06 -7.16
CA LYS A 62 -10.97 11.45 -6.14
C LYS A 62 -11.31 10.31 -5.18
N GLU A 63 -11.41 9.07 -5.69
CA GLU A 63 -11.73 7.89 -4.90
C GLU A 63 -10.63 7.44 -3.91
N LYS A 64 -9.49 8.11 -3.91
CA LYS A 64 -8.44 7.87 -2.91
C LYS A 64 -8.68 8.58 -1.57
N ASN A 65 -9.81 9.25 -1.40
CA ASN A 65 -10.22 9.92 -0.15
C ASN A 65 -9.19 10.89 0.42
N ILE A 66 -8.54 11.67 -0.45
CA ILE A 66 -7.48 12.57 -0.04
C ILE A 66 -8.01 13.68 0.89
N ILE A 67 -9.14 14.30 0.57
CA ILE A 67 -9.73 15.38 1.37
C ILE A 67 -10.13 14.88 2.77
N PRO A 68 -10.88 13.78 2.94
CA PRO A 68 -11.15 13.23 4.27
C PRO A 68 -9.89 12.89 5.08
N LEU A 69 -8.81 12.41 4.42
CA LEU A 69 -7.53 12.17 5.08
C LEU A 69 -6.89 13.48 5.58
N LEU A 70 -6.91 14.53 4.77
CA LEU A 70 -6.33 15.84 5.13
C LEU A 70 -7.11 16.50 6.27
N ASP A 71 -8.45 16.44 6.26
CA ASP A 71 -9.30 16.92 7.34
C ASP A 71 -9.02 16.15 8.65
N ALA A 72 -8.86 14.85 8.55
CA ALA A 72 -8.49 14.01 9.69
C ALA A 72 -7.09 14.36 10.22
N PHE A 73 -6.08 14.49 9.35
CA PHE A 73 -4.72 14.86 9.75
C PHE A 73 -4.65 16.24 10.42
N LYS A 74 -5.36 17.23 9.87
CA LYS A 74 -5.43 18.60 10.40
C LYS A 74 -5.92 18.65 11.86
N THR A 75 -6.78 17.71 12.24
CA THR A 75 -7.42 17.67 13.56
C THR A 75 -6.88 16.55 14.46
N ALA A 76 -5.96 15.76 13.98
CA ALA A 76 -5.36 14.65 14.71
C ALA A 76 -4.40 15.11 15.81
N HIS A 77 -4.33 14.34 16.90
CA HIS A 77 -3.48 14.60 18.05
C HIS A 77 -2.49 13.43 18.22
N PHE A 78 -1.23 13.70 17.89
CA PHE A 78 -0.16 12.71 17.98
C PHE A 78 0.69 12.92 19.23
N LYS A 79 1.28 11.84 19.75
CA LYS A 79 2.21 11.87 20.89
C LYS A 79 3.55 12.53 20.58
N GLY A 80 3.89 12.71 19.32
CA GLY A 80 5.13 13.32 18.85
C GLY A 80 4.92 14.08 17.54
N PRO A 81 5.97 14.74 17.02
CA PRO A 81 5.89 15.46 15.75
C PRO A 81 5.71 14.50 14.58
N VAL A 82 4.77 14.83 13.69
CA VAL A 82 4.40 14.03 12.51
C VAL A 82 4.36 14.91 11.28
N GLU A 83 4.87 14.40 10.18
CA GLU A 83 4.78 15.00 8.85
C GLU A 83 4.00 14.09 7.90
N LEU A 84 3.24 14.67 7.00
CA LEU A 84 2.54 13.97 5.92
C LEU A 84 2.93 14.57 4.57
N LEU A 85 3.58 13.78 3.74
CA LEU A 85 3.81 14.10 2.34
C LEU A 85 2.68 13.53 1.49
N VAL A 86 1.99 14.41 0.75
CA VAL A 86 0.99 14.03 -0.24
C VAL A 86 1.58 14.22 -1.63
N GLN A 87 1.99 13.12 -2.27
CA GLN A 87 2.44 13.14 -3.65
C GLN A 87 1.31 12.74 -4.57
N GLY A 88 1.09 13.51 -5.64
CA GLY A 88 0.11 13.23 -6.68
C GLY A 88 0.71 13.37 -8.07
N ALA A 89 0.61 12.30 -8.87
CA ALA A 89 0.78 12.36 -10.31
C ALA A 89 -0.59 12.57 -10.97
N THR A 90 -0.69 13.49 -11.92
CA THR A 90 -1.94 13.77 -12.63
C THR A 90 -1.77 13.48 -14.11
N ALA A 91 -2.81 12.91 -14.74
CA ALA A 91 -2.80 12.59 -16.16
C ALA A 91 -3.66 13.56 -17.00
N LYS A 92 -4.55 14.32 -16.34
CA LYS A 92 -5.49 15.22 -16.98
C LYS A 92 -5.38 16.62 -16.39
N PRO A 93 -5.59 17.68 -17.18
CA PRO A 93 -5.54 19.06 -16.69
C PRO A 93 -6.49 19.32 -15.52
N GLU A 94 -7.72 18.81 -15.57
CA GLU A 94 -8.72 18.98 -14.51
C GLU A 94 -8.29 18.32 -13.18
N ASP A 95 -7.58 17.22 -13.24
CA ASP A 95 -7.02 16.57 -12.03
C ASP A 95 -5.84 17.38 -11.48
N SER A 96 -5.03 18.01 -12.36
CA SER A 96 -3.95 18.91 -11.97
C SER A 96 -4.47 20.13 -11.23
N GLU A 97 -5.46 20.81 -11.81
CA GLU A 97 -6.08 22.00 -11.20
C GLU A 97 -6.68 21.67 -9.83
N LEU A 98 -7.39 20.55 -9.73
CA LEU A 98 -7.98 20.10 -8.46
C LEU A 98 -6.90 19.75 -7.41
N PHE A 99 -5.81 19.09 -7.82
CA PHE A 99 -4.72 18.79 -6.90
C PHE A 99 -4.06 20.06 -6.36
N ASP A 100 -3.80 21.02 -7.23
CA ASP A 100 -3.22 22.32 -6.85
C ASP A 100 -4.16 23.16 -5.99
N GLU A 101 -5.48 23.06 -6.21
CA GLU A 101 -6.48 23.70 -5.36
C GLU A 101 -6.47 23.10 -3.95
N ILE A 102 -6.45 21.77 -3.83
CA ILE A 102 -6.33 21.06 -2.55
C ILE A 102 -5.03 21.48 -1.85
N ALA A 103 -3.90 21.48 -2.56
CA ALA A 103 -2.62 21.87 -1.97
C ALA A 103 -2.65 23.30 -1.41
N ARG A 104 -3.29 24.23 -2.09
CA ARG A 104 -3.47 25.62 -1.61
C ARG A 104 -4.41 25.69 -0.40
N GLN A 105 -5.51 24.91 -0.39
CA GLN A 105 -6.48 24.90 0.70
C GLN A 105 -5.85 24.42 2.02
N TYR A 106 -4.90 23.50 1.97
CA TYR A 106 -4.28 22.92 3.15
C TYR A 106 -2.82 23.39 3.37
N ALA A 107 -2.38 24.44 2.68
CA ALA A 107 -0.98 24.92 2.74
C ALA A 107 -0.52 25.33 4.15
N ASP A 108 -1.44 25.84 4.97
CA ASP A 108 -1.14 26.31 6.32
C ASP A 108 -1.26 25.22 7.41
N VAL A 109 -1.54 23.96 7.04
CA VAL A 109 -1.63 22.87 8.01
C VAL A 109 -0.21 22.43 8.41
N PRO A 110 0.15 22.55 9.70
CA PRO A 110 1.49 22.18 10.16
C PRO A 110 1.82 20.71 9.88
N GLY A 111 3.03 20.45 9.40
CA GLY A 111 3.50 19.10 9.10
C GLY A 111 2.95 18.51 7.79
N LEU A 112 2.12 19.24 7.05
CA LEU A 112 1.58 18.78 5.76
C LEU A 112 2.36 19.39 4.60
N SER A 113 2.71 18.59 3.61
CA SER A 113 3.38 19.02 2.40
C SER A 113 2.82 18.31 1.16
N PHE A 114 2.90 19.00 0.01
CA PHE A 114 2.39 18.50 -1.27
C PHE A 114 3.49 18.45 -2.30
N LEU A 115 3.50 17.38 -3.09
CA LEU A 115 4.40 17.22 -4.23
C LEU A 115 3.57 16.85 -5.46
N HIS A 116 3.31 17.85 -6.32
CA HIS A 116 2.64 17.63 -7.59
C HIS A 116 3.67 17.21 -8.65
N ALA A 117 4.00 15.94 -8.70
CA ALA A 117 5.00 15.40 -9.61
C ALA A 117 4.72 13.93 -9.93
N ASN A 118 5.07 13.52 -11.15
CA ASN A 118 5.11 12.11 -11.50
C ASN A 118 6.50 11.55 -11.16
N LEU A 119 6.63 10.95 -9.98
CA LEU A 119 7.88 10.35 -9.54
C LEU A 119 8.11 9.00 -10.23
N ILE A 120 9.33 8.80 -10.76
CA ILE A 120 9.78 7.56 -11.39
C ILE A 120 11.22 7.25 -11.00
N GLY A 121 11.59 5.96 -11.00
CA GLY A 121 12.97 5.52 -10.75
C GLY A 121 13.53 6.02 -9.41
N PRO A 122 14.75 6.59 -9.39
CA PRO A 122 15.41 6.99 -8.15
C PRO A 122 14.63 8.01 -7.30
N ASP A 123 13.89 8.93 -7.93
CA ASP A 123 13.09 9.92 -7.20
C ASP A 123 11.90 9.27 -6.48
N TRP A 124 11.29 8.26 -7.11
CA TRP A 124 10.25 7.43 -6.49
C TRP A 124 10.81 6.64 -5.30
N ASP A 125 11.94 5.96 -5.51
CA ASP A 125 12.60 5.20 -4.46
C ASP A 125 12.97 6.08 -3.28
N LYS A 126 13.54 7.27 -3.54
CA LYS A 126 13.90 8.24 -2.50
C LYS A 126 12.68 8.66 -1.68
N ALA A 127 11.58 9.02 -2.31
CA ALA A 127 10.38 9.45 -1.59
C ALA A 127 9.81 8.36 -0.68
N LEU A 128 9.84 7.09 -1.13
CA LEU A 128 9.44 5.95 -0.32
C LEU A 128 10.42 5.65 0.82
N LEU A 129 11.72 5.71 0.57
CA LEU A 129 12.75 5.47 1.58
C LEU A 129 12.71 6.53 2.69
N GLU A 130 12.45 7.79 2.35
CA GLU A 130 12.32 8.91 3.30
C GLU A 130 11.03 8.88 4.12
N SER A 131 10.06 8.03 3.78
CA SER A 131 8.83 7.83 4.55
C SER A 131 9.00 6.74 5.60
N ASP A 132 8.27 6.84 6.72
CA ASP A 132 8.21 5.80 7.77
C ASP A 132 7.00 4.89 7.59
N ALA A 133 5.91 5.38 7.03
CA ALA A 133 4.70 4.60 6.75
C ALA A 133 3.94 5.14 5.53
N ILE A 134 3.11 4.29 4.91
CA ILE A 134 2.33 4.62 3.71
C ILE A 134 0.83 4.56 4.02
N LEU A 135 0.11 5.61 3.62
CA LEU A 135 -1.33 5.73 3.82
C LEU A 135 -2.10 5.42 2.53
N MET A 136 -3.11 4.56 2.62
CA MET A 136 -3.96 4.16 1.50
C MET A 136 -5.45 4.15 1.89
N PRO A 137 -6.08 5.31 2.16
CA PRO A 137 -7.48 5.40 2.58
C PRO A 137 -8.46 5.28 1.40
N TYR A 138 -8.19 4.40 0.45
CA TYR A 138 -8.90 4.33 -0.83
C TYR A 138 -10.33 3.80 -0.66
N GLY A 139 -11.34 4.54 -1.16
CA GLY A 139 -12.75 4.29 -0.90
C GLY A 139 -13.53 3.64 -2.05
N ALA A 140 -12.90 3.32 -3.18
CA ALA A 140 -13.64 2.76 -4.29
C ALA A 140 -13.74 1.23 -4.21
N GLU A 141 -14.95 0.69 -4.43
CA GLU A 141 -15.23 -0.76 -4.44
C GLU A 141 -14.32 -1.53 -5.41
N ARG A 142 -13.85 -0.91 -6.50
CA ARG A 142 -12.94 -1.55 -7.45
C ARG A 142 -11.66 -2.07 -6.81
N TYR A 143 -11.18 -1.46 -5.72
CA TYR A 143 -9.97 -1.90 -5.01
C TYR A 143 -10.14 -3.28 -4.39
N ARG A 144 -11.38 -3.71 -4.14
CA ARG A 144 -11.70 -5.07 -3.69
C ARG A 144 -11.28 -6.14 -4.70
N TYR A 145 -11.27 -5.81 -5.99
CA TYR A 145 -11.06 -6.77 -7.07
C TYR A 145 -9.65 -6.73 -7.66
N HIS A 146 -8.80 -5.83 -7.14
CA HIS A 146 -7.45 -5.64 -7.64
C HIS A 146 -6.45 -5.71 -6.49
N TRP A 147 -5.35 -6.38 -6.71
CA TRP A 147 -4.21 -6.25 -5.81
C TRP A 147 -3.63 -4.83 -5.88
N SER A 148 -3.21 -4.31 -4.74
CA SER A 148 -2.68 -2.95 -4.66
C SER A 148 -1.18 -2.93 -4.93
N ALA A 149 -0.77 -2.42 -6.09
CA ALA A 149 0.65 -2.22 -6.38
C ALA A 149 1.35 -1.41 -5.27
N MET A 150 0.67 -0.41 -4.70
CA MET A 150 1.23 0.41 -3.62
C MET A 150 1.45 -0.38 -2.33
N LEU A 151 0.57 -1.34 -1.99
CA LEU A 151 0.77 -2.22 -0.83
C LEU A 151 2.03 -3.08 -1.00
N TYR A 152 2.19 -3.73 -2.16
CA TYR A 152 3.36 -4.56 -2.42
C TYR A 152 4.64 -3.74 -2.57
N THR A 153 4.54 -2.50 -3.02
CA THR A 153 5.64 -1.53 -2.97
C THR A 153 6.01 -1.21 -1.52
N ALA A 154 5.03 -0.85 -0.69
CA ALA A 154 5.28 -0.56 0.73
C ALA A 154 5.96 -1.74 1.44
N ILE A 155 5.49 -2.97 1.22
CA ILE A 155 6.11 -4.18 1.77
C ILE A 155 7.55 -4.34 1.27
N GLY A 156 7.80 -4.13 -0.03
CA GLY A 156 9.14 -4.22 -0.63
C GLY A 156 10.13 -3.17 -0.09
N PHE A 157 9.60 -2.04 0.35
CA PHE A 157 10.35 -0.96 1.00
C PHE A 157 10.31 -1.03 2.55
N TYR A 158 9.79 -2.12 3.12
CA TYR A 158 9.63 -2.32 4.57
C TYR A 158 8.90 -1.16 5.27
N LYS A 159 7.86 -0.60 4.61
CA LYS A 159 7.07 0.49 5.16
C LYS A 159 5.75 -0.06 5.71
N PRO A 160 5.44 0.14 7.00
CA PRO A 160 4.12 -0.12 7.55
C PRO A 160 3.03 0.62 6.79
N VAL A 161 1.84 0.08 6.78
CA VAL A 161 0.73 0.63 6.01
C VAL A 161 -0.51 0.89 6.86
N LEU A 162 -1.22 1.97 6.56
CA LEU A 162 -2.58 2.20 7.06
C LEU A 162 -3.51 2.22 5.86
N VAL A 163 -4.39 1.22 5.74
CA VAL A 163 -5.14 0.95 4.51
C VAL A 163 -6.63 0.79 4.76
N SER A 164 -7.45 1.21 3.80
CA SER A 164 -8.89 0.93 3.85
C SER A 164 -9.19 -0.57 3.77
N PRO A 165 -10.38 -1.04 4.23
CA PRO A 165 -10.76 -2.45 4.23
C PRO A 165 -10.77 -3.11 2.84
N GLU A 166 -10.78 -2.30 1.78
CA GLU A 166 -10.80 -2.79 0.39
C GLU A 166 -9.41 -3.18 -0.13
N ILE A 167 -8.33 -2.78 0.58
CA ILE A 167 -6.95 -3.02 0.14
C ILE A 167 -6.40 -4.30 0.76
N ASN A 168 -6.52 -5.41 0.03
CA ASN A 168 -5.91 -6.70 0.38
C ASN A 168 -5.91 -7.01 1.89
N PRO A 169 -7.07 -7.06 2.56
CA PRO A 169 -7.15 -7.26 4.01
C PRO A 169 -6.53 -8.58 4.47
N GLU A 170 -6.47 -9.58 3.58
CA GLU A 170 -5.80 -10.86 3.82
C GLU A 170 -4.31 -10.69 4.10
N VAL A 171 -3.64 -9.73 3.45
CA VAL A 171 -2.21 -9.47 3.69
C VAL A 171 -1.98 -8.94 5.10
N LEU A 172 -2.83 -8.01 5.55
CA LEU A 172 -2.71 -7.45 6.90
C LEU A 172 -3.02 -8.50 7.98
N ARG A 173 -4.03 -9.33 7.75
CA ARG A 173 -4.40 -10.44 8.65
C ARG A 173 -3.25 -11.45 8.81
N ASP A 174 -2.62 -11.83 7.68
CA ASP A 174 -1.67 -12.94 7.65
C ASP A 174 -0.25 -12.50 8.04
N TYR A 175 0.11 -11.24 7.82
CA TYR A 175 1.49 -10.75 8.01
C TYR A 175 1.65 -9.60 9.02
N HIS A 176 0.57 -8.97 9.47
CA HIS A 176 0.65 -7.82 10.40
C HIS A 176 1.62 -6.72 9.89
N VAL A 177 1.42 -6.28 8.65
CA VAL A 177 2.27 -5.24 8.02
C VAL A 177 1.77 -3.82 8.25
N GLY A 178 0.73 -3.65 9.05
CA GLY A 178 0.06 -2.37 9.33
C GLY A 178 -1.35 -2.56 9.85
N GLU A 179 -2.20 -1.54 9.71
CA GLU A 179 -3.56 -1.53 10.25
C GLU A 179 -4.62 -1.26 9.18
N ILE A 180 -5.85 -1.75 9.45
CA ILE A 180 -7.02 -1.45 8.63
C ILE A 180 -7.67 -0.17 9.15
N LEU A 181 -7.91 0.78 8.26
CA LEU A 181 -8.48 2.09 8.53
C LEU A 181 -9.97 2.11 8.19
N ASP A 182 -10.83 2.39 9.16
CA ASP A 182 -12.22 2.72 8.89
C ASP A 182 -12.33 4.11 8.22
N ILE A 183 -12.81 4.11 6.97
CA ILE A 183 -12.95 5.32 6.14
C ILE A 183 -14.38 5.86 6.07
N SER A 184 -15.26 5.44 6.97
CA SER A 184 -16.68 5.81 6.97
C SER A 184 -16.93 7.28 7.30
N SER A 185 -16.01 7.94 8.02
CA SER A 185 -16.08 9.35 8.38
C SER A 185 -14.68 9.94 8.61
N VAL A 186 -14.59 11.28 8.62
CA VAL A 186 -13.34 11.99 9.01
C VAL A 186 -12.91 11.62 10.44
N ASP A 187 -13.86 11.45 11.35
CA ASP A 187 -13.58 11.10 12.74
C ASP A 187 -13.00 9.68 12.87
N THR A 188 -13.52 8.70 12.13
CA THR A 188 -12.96 7.34 12.14
C THR A 188 -11.58 7.30 11.49
N ILE A 189 -11.36 8.07 10.41
CA ILE A 189 -10.04 8.22 9.79
C ILE A 189 -9.05 8.84 10.78
N ARG A 190 -9.45 9.93 11.47
CA ARG A 190 -8.60 10.57 12.49
C ARG A 190 -8.22 9.61 13.60
N ASN A 191 -9.19 8.92 14.18
CA ASN A 191 -8.95 7.98 15.27
C ASN A 191 -8.01 6.83 14.84
N GLY A 192 -8.23 6.25 13.66
CA GLY A 192 -7.36 5.21 13.12
C GLY A 192 -5.94 5.72 12.85
N LEU A 193 -5.82 6.94 12.33
CA LEU A 193 -4.53 7.58 12.10
C LEU A 193 -3.77 7.83 13.42
N GLU A 194 -4.44 8.36 14.45
CA GLU A 194 -3.87 8.58 15.77
C GLU A 194 -3.40 7.28 16.43
N ILE A 195 -4.20 6.23 16.38
CA ILE A 195 -3.85 4.91 16.94
C ILE A 195 -2.62 4.37 16.22
N PHE A 196 -2.62 4.32 14.90
CA PHE A 196 -1.51 3.78 14.10
C PHE A 196 -0.20 4.52 14.34
N VAL A 197 -0.23 5.86 14.27
CA VAL A 197 0.95 6.71 14.46
C VAL A 197 1.48 6.61 15.89
N ASN A 198 0.60 6.70 16.89
CA ASN A 198 1.00 6.62 18.29
C ASN A 198 1.56 5.24 18.63
N GLN A 199 1.06 4.16 18.04
CA GLN A 199 1.60 2.82 18.19
C GLN A 199 3.02 2.72 17.62
N MET A 200 3.30 3.34 16.46
CA MET A 200 4.65 3.40 15.89
C MET A 200 5.60 4.25 16.75
N ILE A 201 5.12 5.36 17.34
CA ILE A 201 5.93 6.20 18.24
C ILE A 201 6.26 5.43 19.53
N ASP A 202 5.27 4.76 20.13
CA ASP A 202 5.47 4.03 21.39
C ASP A 202 6.34 2.77 21.19
N LYS A 203 6.24 2.12 20.04
CA LYS A 203 6.96 0.89 19.71
C LYS A 203 7.45 0.93 18.26
N PRO A 204 8.57 1.61 18.00
CA PRO A 204 9.25 1.57 16.70
C PRO A 204 9.42 0.16 16.20
N GLY A 205 9.27 -0.34 15.17
CA GLY A 205 9.44 -1.73 14.76
C GLY A 205 8.28 -2.68 15.11
N VAL A 206 7.12 -2.16 15.55
CA VAL A 206 5.94 -2.98 15.85
C VAL A 206 5.49 -3.86 14.67
N TYR A 207 5.75 -3.43 13.44
CA TYR A 207 5.42 -4.14 12.20
C TYR A 207 6.61 -4.83 11.54
N GLU A 208 7.81 -4.77 12.13
CA GLU A 208 9.06 -5.26 11.53
C GLU A 208 8.99 -6.74 11.16
N ASP A 209 8.64 -7.59 12.13
CA ASP A 209 8.54 -9.04 11.90
C ASP A 209 7.52 -9.40 10.80
N GLY A 210 6.40 -8.68 10.76
CA GLY A 210 5.37 -8.84 9.75
C GLY A 210 5.87 -8.47 8.35
N LEU A 211 6.54 -7.33 8.24
CA LEU A 211 7.10 -6.84 6.98
C LEU A 211 8.21 -7.75 6.45
N VAL A 212 9.09 -8.27 7.33
CA VAL A 212 10.13 -9.24 6.94
C VAL A 212 9.49 -10.52 6.38
N LYS A 213 8.51 -11.08 7.07
CA LYS A 213 7.79 -12.29 6.62
C LYS A 213 7.05 -12.07 5.30
N ALA A 214 6.35 -10.94 5.17
CA ALA A 214 5.63 -10.59 3.95
C ALA A 214 6.60 -10.39 2.77
N ASN A 215 7.68 -9.66 2.99
CA ASN A 215 8.70 -9.44 1.97
C ASN A 215 9.30 -10.77 1.46
N ASP A 216 9.66 -11.70 2.36
CA ASP A 216 10.16 -13.03 1.97
C ASP A 216 9.10 -13.81 1.17
N SER A 217 7.84 -13.77 1.60
CA SER A 217 6.75 -14.49 0.93
C SER A 217 6.43 -13.96 -0.46
N PHE A 218 6.54 -12.64 -0.66
CA PHE A 218 6.21 -11.95 -1.92
C PHE A 218 7.43 -11.59 -2.76
N ARG A 219 8.62 -12.10 -2.47
CA ARG A 219 9.80 -11.82 -3.30
C ARG A 219 9.67 -12.44 -4.69
N PRO A 220 10.20 -11.79 -5.75
CA PRO A 220 10.08 -12.27 -7.13
C PRO A 220 10.57 -13.72 -7.33
N GLN A 221 11.57 -14.15 -6.58
CA GLN A 221 12.11 -15.51 -6.64
C GLN A 221 11.07 -16.56 -6.23
N ARG A 222 10.24 -16.28 -5.21
CA ARG A 222 9.17 -17.19 -4.80
C ARG A 222 8.11 -17.35 -5.89
N MET A 223 7.76 -16.27 -6.57
CA MET A 223 6.88 -16.32 -7.72
C MET A 223 7.44 -17.21 -8.83
N LEU A 224 8.72 -17.05 -9.17
CA LEU A 224 9.41 -17.88 -10.18
C LEU A 224 9.47 -19.34 -9.76
N GLU A 225 9.83 -19.64 -8.51
CA GLU A 225 9.84 -21.01 -7.95
C GLU A 225 8.45 -21.65 -8.09
N THR A 226 7.41 -20.93 -7.75
CA THR A 226 6.02 -21.40 -7.88
C THR A 226 5.69 -21.75 -9.33
N ILE A 227 6.05 -20.89 -10.29
CA ILE A 227 5.82 -21.12 -11.72
C ILE A 227 6.60 -22.37 -12.21
N LEU A 228 7.88 -22.47 -11.85
CA LEU A 228 8.75 -23.58 -12.27
C LEU A 228 8.38 -24.92 -11.64
N ASP A 229 7.95 -24.95 -10.38
CA ASP A 229 7.50 -26.17 -9.71
C ASP A 229 6.18 -26.68 -10.32
N ILE A 230 5.37 -25.78 -10.83
CA ILE A 230 4.17 -26.09 -11.55
C ILE A 230 4.50 -26.79 -12.88
N GLU A 231 5.51 -26.35 -13.60
CA GLU A 231 5.96 -27.01 -14.84
C GLU A 231 6.44 -28.44 -14.59
N LYS A 232 7.18 -28.68 -13.52
CA LYS A 232 7.67 -30.03 -13.13
C LYS A 232 6.56 -31.00 -12.75
N SER A 233 5.44 -30.50 -12.21
CA SER A 233 4.29 -31.34 -11.82
C SER A 233 3.35 -31.71 -12.97
N VAL A 234 3.61 -31.21 -14.18
CA VAL A 234 2.81 -31.45 -15.40
C VAL A 234 3.41 -32.56 -16.29
N HIS A 235 4.64 -32.94 -16.07
CA HIS A 235 5.38 -34.01 -16.76
C HIS A 235 5.43 -35.28 -15.92
#